data_a15412d0827eabccef3673a1c90396be
#
_entry.id   a15412d0827eabccef3673a1c90396be
#
_cell.length_a   1.000
_cell.length_b   1.000
_cell.length_c   1.000
_cell.angle_alpha   90.00
_cell.angle_beta   90.00
_cell.angle_gamma   90.00
#
_symmetry.space_group_name_H-M   'P 1'
#
loop_
_entity.id
_entity.type
_entity.pdbx_description
1 polymer ?
#
loop_
_entity_poly.entity_id
_entity_poly.type
_entity_poly.pdbx_seq_one_letter_code
_entity_poly.pdbx_strand_id
1 'polypeptide(L)'
;MSGRFERIRHEGDEHDRLTCADCGFIAYENPKIVVGAVVALDGDSVLLCRRAIEPRRGFWTIPAGYMELGETAAEGAAREAWEEARARIALEGILAVYSIARIGPVQILFRARLEEPGFAAGPESLEVRRFGWTEIPWDELAFPSVRWALRSWHATRLGPLPMAVQNPPEDPRGTAGLPPGEAA
;
A
#
# COMPACT_ATOMS: atom_id res chain seq x y z
N MET A 1 -29.50 -14.58 0.34
CA MET A 1 -30.32 -13.79 1.31
C MET A 1 -29.79 -12.36 1.26
N SER A 2 -30.53 -11.42 0.65
CA SER A 2 -30.18 -10.00 0.65
C SER A 2 -30.78 -9.38 1.91
N GLY A 3 -30.02 -9.34 2.99
CA GLY A 3 -30.42 -8.64 4.20
C GLY A 3 -30.53 -7.14 3.92
N ARG A 4 -31.56 -6.47 4.44
CA ARG A 4 -31.71 -5.03 4.37
C ARG A 4 -30.83 -4.39 5.43
N PHE A 5 -29.80 -3.64 5.02
CA PHE A 5 -28.92 -2.91 5.92
C PHE A 5 -29.32 -1.45 6.02
N GLU A 6 -29.32 -0.92 7.25
CA GLU A 6 -29.64 0.47 7.57
C GLU A 6 -28.53 1.05 8.44
N ARG A 7 -28.26 2.37 8.33
CA ARG A 7 -27.34 3.06 9.23
C ARG A 7 -28.10 3.49 10.49
N ILE A 8 -27.72 2.88 11.62
CA ILE A 8 -28.36 3.08 12.92
C ILE A 8 -27.29 3.49 13.94
N ARG A 9 -27.61 4.50 14.76
CA ARG A 9 -26.82 4.86 15.93
C ARG A 9 -27.30 4.03 17.12
N HIS A 10 -26.43 3.14 17.59
CA HIS A 10 -26.69 2.34 18.77
C HIS A 10 -26.43 3.16 20.05
N GLU A 11 -27.11 2.81 21.14
CA GLU A 11 -26.89 3.44 22.44
C GLU A 11 -25.42 3.28 22.88
N GLY A 12 -24.78 4.40 23.22
CA GLY A 12 -23.36 4.43 23.60
C GLY A 12 -22.36 4.45 22.45
N ASP A 13 -22.80 4.43 21.19
CA ASP A 13 -21.92 4.58 20.02
C ASP A 13 -21.94 6.04 19.51
N GLU A 14 -20.76 6.56 19.18
CA GLU A 14 -20.61 7.89 18.59
C GLU A 14 -20.83 7.90 17.06
N HIS A 15 -20.89 6.72 16.43
CA HIS A 15 -21.00 6.55 14.98
C HIS A 15 -22.26 5.76 14.60
N ASP A 16 -22.81 6.10 13.43
CA ASP A 16 -23.86 5.29 12.82
C ASP A 16 -23.25 4.01 12.24
N ARG A 17 -23.79 2.85 12.62
CA ARG A 17 -23.31 1.53 12.19
C ARG A 17 -24.23 0.93 11.13
N LEU A 18 -23.65 0.21 10.19
CA LEU A 18 -24.40 -0.54 9.22
C LEU A 18 -24.99 -1.78 9.89
N THR A 19 -26.31 -1.79 10.10
CA THR A 19 -27.00 -2.81 10.90
C THR A 19 -28.05 -3.53 10.04
N CYS A 20 -28.05 -4.86 10.10
CA CYS A 20 -29.08 -5.66 9.42
C CYS A 20 -30.42 -5.47 10.12
N ALA A 21 -31.44 -5.01 9.40
CA ALA A 21 -32.79 -4.78 9.92
C ALA A 21 -33.52 -6.08 10.27
N ASP A 22 -33.07 -7.22 9.70
CA ASP A 22 -33.74 -8.51 9.90
C ASP A 22 -33.23 -9.27 11.14
N CYS A 23 -31.92 -9.17 11.47
CA CYS A 23 -31.32 -9.95 12.55
C CYS A 23 -30.49 -9.11 13.55
N GLY A 24 -30.37 -7.80 13.36
CA GLY A 24 -29.60 -6.91 14.23
C GLY A 24 -28.08 -7.04 14.11
N PHE A 25 -27.55 -7.83 13.17
CA PHE A 25 -26.10 -7.92 12.94
C PHE A 25 -25.52 -6.57 12.58
N ILE A 26 -24.45 -6.18 13.28
CA ILE A 26 -23.72 -4.93 13.02
C ILE A 26 -22.51 -5.25 12.16
N ALA A 27 -22.48 -4.71 10.95
CA ALA A 27 -21.33 -4.78 10.07
C ALA A 27 -20.35 -3.63 10.41
N TYR A 28 -19.31 -3.94 11.19
CA TYR A 28 -18.27 -2.96 11.49
C TYR A 28 -17.40 -2.73 10.25
N GLU A 29 -17.30 -1.48 9.83
CA GLU A 29 -16.43 -1.05 8.75
C GLU A 29 -15.13 -0.51 9.36
N ASN A 30 -14.03 -1.22 9.16
CA ASN A 30 -12.70 -0.85 9.63
C ASN A 30 -11.81 -0.42 8.46
N PRO A 31 -10.76 0.38 8.72
CA PRO A 31 -9.74 0.65 7.71
C PRO A 31 -9.19 -0.63 7.09
N LYS A 32 -9.14 -0.68 5.77
CA LYS A 32 -8.49 -1.79 5.07
C LYS A 32 -6.97 -1.67 5.23
N ILE A 33 -6.29 -2.78 5.43
CA ILE A 33 -4.84 -2.81 5.52
C ILE A 33 -4.26 -3.12 4.15
N VAL A 34 -3.33 -2.29 3.71
CA VAL A 34 -2.51 -2.50 2.52
C VAL A 34 -1.10 -2.83 2.99
N VAL A 35 -0.48 -3.82 2.41
CA VAL A 35 0.89 -4.23 2.70
C VAL A 35 1.74 -4.19 1.45
N GLY A 36 3.02 -3.86 1.57
CA GLY A 36 3.91 -3.80 0.43
C GLY A 36 5.33 -3.49 0.82
N ALA A 37 6.20 -3.36 -0.17
CA ALA A 37 7.61 -3.15 0.08
C ALA A 37 8.28 -2.21 -0.92
N VAL A 38 9.21 -1.39 -0.45
CA VAL A 38 10.24 -0.79 -1.29
C VAL A 38 11.36 -1.81 -1.42
N VAL A 39 11.46 -2.43 -2.59
CA VAL A 39 12.43 -3.49 -2.88
C VAL A 39 13.69 -2.86 -3.47
N ALA A 40 14.75 -2.83 -2.68
CA ALA A 40 16.08 -2.45 -3.16
C ALA A 40 16.70 -3.57 -3.99
N LEU A 41 17.37 -3.19 -5.05
CA LEU A 41 18.16 -4.11 -5.87
C LEU A 41 19.65 -3.93 -5.49
N ASP A 42 20.42 -3.32 -6.33
CA ASP A 42 21.84 -3.04 -6.09
C ASP A 42 22.10 -1.52 -6.12
N GLY A 43 23.03 -1.07 -5.31
CA GLY A 43 23.37 0.35 -5.24
C GLY A 43 22.21 1.23 -4.79
N ASP A 44 21.81 2.17 -5.65
CA ASP A 44 20.78 3.17 -5.40
C ASP A 44 19.56 2.95 -6.30
N SER A 45 19.12 1.69 -6.43
CA SER A 45 18.04 1.33 -7.32
C SER A 45 16.92 0.54 -6.63
N VAL A 46 15.71 0.71 -7.14
CA VAL A 46 14.48 0.09 -6.64
C VAL A 46 13.69 -0.58 -7.76
N LEU A 47 12.86 -1.55 -7.38
CA LEU A 47 11.91 -2.22 -8.24
C LEU A 47 10.58 -1.46 -8.25
N LEU A 48 10.06 -1.16 -9.45
CA LEU A 48 8.71 -0.62 -9.59
C LEU A 48 7.90 -1.47 -10.58
N CYS A 49 6.59 -1.54 -10.31
CA CYS A 49 5.58 -2.21 -11.11
C CYS A 49 4.75 -1.17 -11.85
N ARG A 50 4.47 -1.36 -13.13
CA ARG A 50 3.55 -0.53 -13.89
C ARG A 50 2.17 -1.18 -13.87
N ARG A 51 1.20 -0.53 -13.24
CA ARG A 51 -0.12 -1.08 -12.96
C ARG A 51 -0.88 -1.52 -14.22
N ALA A 52 -1.44 -2.72 -14.21
CA ALA A 52 -2.34 -3.23 -15.24
C ALA A 52 -3.83 -3.00 -14.90
N ILE A 53 -4.13 -2.63 -13.64
CA ILE A 53 -5.49 -2.50 -13.08
C ILE A 53 -5.79 -1.07 -12.63
N GLU A 54 -7.06 -0.74 -12.55
CA GLU A 54 -7.54 0.50 -11.93
C GLU A 54 -7.51 0.41 -10.38
N PRO A 55 -7.42 1.53 -9.67
CA PRO A 55 -7.17 2.87 -10.19
C PRO A 55 -5.72 3.07 -10.67
N ARG A 56 -5.51 4.08 -11.50
CA ARG A 56 -4.16 4.46 -11.96
C ARG A 56 -3.47 3.43 -12.85
N ARG A 57 -4.21 2.74 -13.70
CA ARG A 57 -3.61 1.89 -14.75
C ARG A 57 -2.57 2.65 -15.57
N GLY A 58 -1.43 2.02 -15.80
CA GLY A 58 -0.32 2.58 -16.58
C GLY A 58 0.68 3.41 -15.75
N PHE A 59 0.35 3.72 -14.49
CA PHE A 59 1.25 4.42 -13.56
C PHE A 59 2.16 3.44 -12.81
N TRP A 60 3.28 3.95 -12.30
CA TRP A 60 4.26 3.17 -11.56
C TRP A 60 3.97 3.16 -10.06
N THR A 61 4.21 2.02 -9.44
CA THR A 61 4.06 1.81 -8.00
C THR A 61 5.12 0.85 -7.47
N ILE A 62 5.29 0.81 -6.15
CA ILE A 62 5.95 -0.31 -5.47
C ILE A 62 4.99 -1.50 -5.42
N PRO A 63 5.46 -2.75 -5.35
CA PRO A 63 4.58 -3.91 -5.14
C PRO A 63 3.84 -3.78 -3.82
N ALA A 64 2.51 -3.75 -3.88
CA ALA A 64 1.65 -3.57 -2.70
C ALA A 64 0.17 -3.80 -3.03
N GLY A 65 -0.53 -4.48 -2.13
CA GLY A 65 -1.98 -4.72 -2.22
C GLY A 65 -2.64 -4.96 -0.88
N TYR A 66 -3.88 -5.40 -0.89
CA TYR A 66 -4.62 -5.65 0.34
C TYR A 66 -4.07 -6.88 1.08
N MET A 67 -3.94 -6.72 2.41
CA MET A 67 -3.63 -7.83 3.29
C MET A 67 -4.81 -8.81 3.34
N GLU A 68 -4.52 -10.08 3.20
CA GLU A 68 -5.51 -11.16 3.25
C GLU A 68 -5.72 -11.70 4.67
N LEU A 69 -6.88 -12.33 4.90
CA LEU A 69 -7.14 -12.98 6.17
C LEU A 69 -6.23 -14.21 6.37
N GLY A 70 -5.65 -14.29 7.56
CA GLY A 70 -4.80 -15.45 7.92
C GLY A 70 -3.32 -15.27 7.60
N GLU A 71 -2.91 -14.14 7.02
CA GLU A 71 -1.50 -13.80 6.81
C GLU A 71 -1.03 -12.69 7.75
N THR A 72 0.25 -12.65 8.04
CA THR A 72 0.91 -11.52 8.69
C THR A 72 1.19 -10.42 7.66
N ALA A 73 1.40 -9.17 8.12
CA ALA A 73 1.77 -8.08 7.23
C ALA A 73 3.06 -8.36 6.43
N ALA A 74 3.99 -9.10 7.01
CA ALA A 74 5.23 -9.50 6.35
C ALA A 74 4.99 -10.54 5.24
N GLU A 75 4.16 -11.54 5.52
CA GLU A 75 3.77 -12.55 4.52
C GLU A 75 3.01 -11.91 3.37
N GLY A 76 2.06 -11.01 3.66
CA GLY A 76 1.33 -10.26 2.64
C GLY A 76 2.24 -9.40 1.76
N ALA A 77 3.20 -8.68 2.34
CA ALA A 77 4.15 -7.89 1.55
C ALA A 77 5.04 -8.76 0.64
N ALA A 78 5.44 -9.94 1.10
CA ALA A 78 6.20 -10.89 0.29
C ALA A 78 5.32 -11.52 -0.82
N ARG A 79 4.07 -11.84 -0.52
CA ARG A 79 3.08 -12.34 -1.50
C ARG A 79 2.84 -11.31 -2.60
N GLU A 80 2.57 -10.06 -2.25
CA GLU A 80 2.36 -8.96 -3.23
C GLU A 80 3.58 -8.77 -4.13
N ALA A 81 4.80 -8.79 -3.58
CA ALA A 81 6.02 -8.72 -4.38
C ALA A 81 6.14 -9.89 -5.37
N TRP A 82 5.69 -11.08 -4.96
CA TRP A 82 5.66 -12.23 -5.87
C TRP A 82 4.54 -12.13 -6.91
N GLU A 83 3.34 -11.73 -6.51
CA GLU A 83 2.19 -11.65 -7.40
C GLU A 83 2.35 -10.56 -8.47
N GLU A 84 2.79 -9.36 -8.08
CA GLU A 84 2.92 -8.23 -9.00
C GLU A 84 4.24 -8.19 -9.76
N ALA A 85 5.34 -8.65 -9.14
CA ALA A 85 6.68 -8.52 -9.71
C ALA A 85 7.43 -9.83 -9.90
N ARG A 86 6.89 -11.00 -9.52
CA ARG A 86 7.60 -12.28 -9.49
C ARG A 86 8.94 -12.17 -8.73
N ALA A 87 9.04 -11.25 -7.80
CA ALA A 87 10.24 -10.98 -7.02
C ALA A 87 10.19 -11.72 -5.68
N ARG A 88 11.24 -12.51 -5.38
CA ARG A 88 11.47 -13.04 -4.05
C ARG A 88 12.26 -12.03 -3.25
N ILE A 89 11.70 -11.61 -2.10
CA ILE A 89 12.25 -10.52 -1.30
C ILE A 89 12.56 -10.96 0.12
N ALA A 90 13.65 -10.43 0.66
CA ALA A 90 13.97 -10.50 2.07
C ALA A 90 13.57 -9.17 2.73
N LEU A 91 12.62 -9.24 3.66
CA LEU A 91 12.18 -8.07 4.43
C LEU A 91 13.21 -7.72 5.50
N GLU A 92 13.52 -6.42 5.61
CA GLU A 92 14.46 -5.90 6.60
C GLU A 92 13.77 -5.27 7.81
N GLY A 93 12.50 -4.88 7.65
CA GLY A 93 11.65 -4.32 8.71
C GLY A 93 10.65 -3.30 8.16
N ILE A 94 9.79 -2.78 9.05
CA ILE A 94 8.77 -1.79 8.68
C ILE A 94 9.45 -0.45 8.40
N LEU A 95 9.32 0.02 7.16
CA LEU A 95 9.81 1.32 6.73
C LEU A 95 8.85 2.44 7.14
N ALA A 96 7.55 2.21 6.92
CA ALA A 96 6.53 3.23 7.12
C ALA A 96 5.17 2.64 7.45
N VAL A 97 4.38 3.42 8.21
CA VAL A 97 2.94 3.21 8.39
C VAL A 97 2.21 4.49 7.98
N TYR A 98 1.48 4.44 6.87
CA TYR A 98 0.72 5.59 6.38
C TYR A 98 -0.78 5.38 6.55
N SER A 99 -1.47 6.40 7.04
CA SER A 99 -2.93 6.43 7.14
C SER A 99 -3.51 7.33 6.05
N ILE A 100 -4.28 6.76 5.12
CA ILE A 100 -4.92 7.52 4.05
C ILE A 100 -6.37 7.77 4.45
N ALA A 101 -6.57 8.66 5.42
CA ALA A 101 -7.85 8.86 6.10
C ALA A 101 -9.01 9.21 5.15
N ARG A 102 -8.72 9.83 4.01
CA ARG A 102 -9.73 10.22 3.01
C ARG A 102 -10.44 9.02 2.37
N ILE A 103 -9.70 7.93 2.10
CA ILE A 103 -10.23 6.73 1.44
C ILE A 103 -10.22 5.48 2.33
N GLY A 104 -9.71 5.60 3.55
CA GLY A 104 -9.80 4.62 4.60
C GLY A 104 -8.63 3.65 4.80
N PRO A 105 -7.75 3.33 3.84
CA PRO A 105 -6.71 2.33 4.07
C PRO A 105 -5.59 2.82 5.02
N VAL A 106 -5.03 1.85 5.75
CA VAL A 106 -3.74 1.97 6.44
C VAL A 106 -2.73 1.13 5.68
N GLN A 107 -1.60 1.72 5.34
CA GLN A 107 -0.54 1.08 4.57
C GLN A 107 0.64 0.75 5.49
N ILE A 108 1.05 -0.52 5.53
CA ILE A 108 2.25 -1.00 6.22
C ILE A 108 3.28 -1.37 5.17
N LEU A 109 4.29 -0.53 5.03
CA LEU A 109 5.30 -0.67 3.98
C LEU A 109 6.64 -1.09 4.57
N PHE A 110 7.24 -2.09 3.98
CA PHE A 110 8.52 -2.65 4.40
C PHE A 110 9.68 -2.11 3.56
N ARG A 111 10.87 -2.02 4.18
CA ARG A 111 12.13 -2.02 3.46
C ARG A 111 12.51 -3.47 3.17
N ALA A 112 12.85 -3.75 1.93
CA ALA A 112 13.22 -5.07 1.48
C ALA A 112 14.36 -5.01 0.48
N ARG A 113 15.04 -6.14 0.30
CA ARG A 113 15.98 -6.36 -0.79
C ARG A 113 15.53 -7.54 -1.64
N LEU A 114 15.93 -7.56 -2.88
CA LEU A 114 15.76 -8.74 -3.72
C LEU A 114 16.61 -9.89 -3.15
N GLU A 115 16.00 -11.06 -2.91
CA GLU A 115 16.66 -12.21 -2.32
C GLU A 115 17.31 -13.09 -3.38
N GLU A 116 16.60 -13.30 -4.48
CA GLU A 116 17.04 -14.09 -5.61
C GLU A 116 17.10 -13.23 -6.88
N PRO A 117 18.08 -13.39 -7.76
CA PRO A 117 18.10 -12.69 -9.04
C PRO A 117 16.87 -13.03 -9.89
N GLY A 118 16.24 -11.98 -10.42
CA GLY A 118 15.13 -12.12 -11.35
C GLY A 118 13.83 -11.52 -10.81
N PHE A 119 13.13 -10.89 -11.72
CA PHE A 119 11.77 -10.37 -11.54
C PHE A 119 11.09 -10.33 -12.91
N ALA A 120 9.77 -10.35 -12.93
CA ALA A 120 8.96 -10.28 -14.15
C ALA A 120 7.58 -9.71 -13.81
N ALA A 121 6.87 -9.20 -14.80
CA ALA A 121 5.51 -8.73 -14.59
C ALA A 121 4.58 -9.90 -14.22
N GLY A 122 3.86 -9.73 -13.12
CA GLY A 122 2.73 -10.57 -12.75
C GLY A 122 1.43 -10.12 -13.45
N PRO A 123 0.30 -10.78 -13.17
CA PRO A 123 -0.97 -10.50 -13.85
C PRO A 123 -1.49 -9.07 -13.70
N GLU A 124 -1.19 -8.42 -12.57
CA GLU A 124 -1.60 -7.06 -12.26
C GLU A 124 -0.58 -5.99 -12.67
N SER A 125 0.51 -6.40 -13.33
CA SER A 125 1.57 -5.51 -13.81
C SER A 125 1.71 -5.57 -15.32
N LEU A 126 1.69 -4.42 -15.99
CA LEU A 126 2.01 -4.28 -17.41
C LEU A 126 3.51 -4.48 -17.66
N GLU A 127 4.31 -4.02 -16.71
CA GLU A 127 5.76 -3.99 -16.78
C GLU A 127 6.32 -3.97 -15.35
N VAL A 128 7.46 -4.59 -15.14
CA VAL A 128 8.25 -4.48 -13.90
C VAL A 128 9.66 -4.08 -14.30
N ARG A 129 10.20 -3.03 -13.67
CA ARG A 129 11.48 -2.48 -14.05
C ARG A 129 12.28 -1.98 -12.86
N ARG A 130 13.59 -2.10 -12.98
CA ARG A 130 14.57 -1.45 -12.11
C ARG A 130 14.68 0.03 -12.48
N PHE A 131 14.71 0.89 -11.46
CA PHE A 131 14.98 2.31 -11.60
C PHE A 131 16.09 2.74 -10.65
N GLY A 132 17.14 3.37 -11.17
CA GLY A 132 18.04 4.15 -10.35
C GLY A 132 17.31 5.36 -9.74
N TRP A 133 17.77 5.87 -8.62
CA TRP A 133 17.11 6.98 -7.91
C TRP A 133 16.79 8.17 -8.81
N THR A 134 17.72 8.56 -9.67
CA THR A 134 17.55 9.70 -10.61
C THR A 134 16.68 9.38 -11.81
N GLU A 135 16.37 8.10 -12.05
CA GLU A 135 15.57 7.62 -13.17
C GLU A 135 14.11 7.37 -12.80
N ILE A 136 13.76 7.48 -11.50
CA ILE A 136 12.38 7.28 -11.04
C ILE A 136 11.45 8.27 -11.75
N PRO A 137 10.38 7.79 -12.40
CA PRO A 137 9.41 8.64 -13.08
C PRO A 137 8.44 9.28 -12.09
N TRP A 138 8.92 10.27 -11.35
CA TRP A 138 8.23 10.88 -10.21
C TRP A 138 6.82 11.40 -10.52
N ASP A 139 6.59 11.86 -11.75
CA ASP A 139 5.29 12.39 -12.18
C ASP A 139 4.32 11.30 -12.67
N GLU A 140 4.85 10.09 -12.88
CA GLU A 140 4.07 8.91 -13.27
C GLU A 140 3.88 7.93 -12.10
N LEU A 141 4.16 8.32 -10.87
CA LEU A 141 3.87 7.49 -9.70
C LEU A 141 2.38 7.49 -9.41
N ALA A 142 1.83 6.29 -9.19
CA ALA A 142 0.39 6.07 -9.03
C ALA A 142 -0.21 6.80 -7.82
N PHE A 143 0.50 6.82 -6.70
CA PHE A 143 -0.02 7.33 -5.43
C PHE A 143 1.01 8.19 -4.70
N PRO A 144 0.57 9.22 -3.96
CA PRO A 144 1.46 10.04 -3.12
C PRO A 144 2.26 9.22 -2.12
N SER A 145 1.66 8.20 -1.51
CA SER A 145 2.31 7.32 -0.55
C SER A 145 3.49 6.53 -1.13
N VAL A 146 3.46 6.21 -2.43
CA VAL A 146 4.62 5.62 -3.14
C VAL A 146 5.79 6.59 -3.15
N ARG A 147 5.53 7.87 -3.44
CA ARG A 147 6.54 8.93 -3.39
C ARG A 147 7.13 9.08 -1.99
N TRP A 148 6.29 9.04 -0.96
CA TRP A 148 6.74 9.12 0.44
C TRP A 148 7.61 7.93 0.82
N ALA A 149 7.17 6.72 0.47
CA ALA A 149 7.91 5.49 0.75
C ALA A 149 9.28 5.46 0.08
N LEU A 150 9.36 5.84 -1.20
CA LEU A 150 10.62 5.92 -1.94
C LEU A 150 11.59 6.94 -1.31
N ARG A 151 11.09 8.13 -0.92
CA ARG A 151 11.91 9.12 -0.23
C ARG A 151 12.39 8.64 1.14
N SER A 152 11.51 7.99 1.92
CA SER A 152 11.87 7.43 3.22
C SER A 152 12.92 6.32 3.09
N TRP A 153 12.75 5.44 2.09
CA TRP A 153 13.75 4.43 1.77
C TRP A 153 15.11 5.07 1.42
N HIS A 154 15.11 6.03 0.50
CA HIS A 154 16.35 6.67 0.06
C HIS A 154 17.09 7.36 1.21
N ALA A 155 16.37 8.03 2.10
CA ALA A 155 16.95 8.68 3.27
C ALA A 155 17.58 7.72 4.27
N THR A 156 17.10 6.45 4.31
CA THR A 156 17.51 5.47 5.33
C THR A 156 18.29 4.27 4.77
N ARG A 157 18.46 4.16 3.46
CA ARG A 157 18.97 2.96 2.79
C ARG A 157 20.41 2.53 3.18
N LEU A 158 21.24 3.47 3.59
CA LEU A 158 22.65 3.21 3.94
C LEU A 158 22.87 2.92 5.44
N GLY A 159 21.80 2.88 6.23
CA GLY A 159 21.89 2.69 7.67
C GLY A 159 20.85 1.72 8.22
N PRO A 160 20.87 1.49 9.54
CA PRO A 160 19.83 0.71 10.18
C PRO A 160 18.48 1.36 9.96
N LEU A 161 17.41 0.55 9.93
CA LEU A 161 16.05 1.07 9.88
C LEU A 161 15.77 1.89 11.16
N PRO A 162 15.37 3.16 11.02
CA PRO A 162 14.85 3.93 12.15
C PRO A 162 13.49 3.38 12.58
N MET A 163 12.90 4.02 13.58
CA MET A 163 11.48 3.81 13.86
C MET A 163 10.65 4.12 12.61
N ALA A 164 9.64 3.30 12.33
CA ALA A 164 8.79 3.43 11.14
C ALA A 164 8.25 4.86 10.99
N VAL A 165 8.40 5.45 9.80
CA VAL A 165 7.90 6.79 9.53
C VAL A 165 6.38 6.80 9.36
N GLN A 166 5.77 7.93 9.65
CA GLN A 166 4.35 8.16 9.47
C GLN A 166 4.10 9.11 8.30
N ASN A 167 2.84 9.49 8.10
CA ASN A 167 2.48 10.51 7.11
C ASN A 167 3.37 11.76 7.24
N PRO A 168 3.75 12.37 6.12
CA PRO A 168 4.57 13.56 6.17
C PRO A 168 3.79 14.73 6.85
N PRO A 169 4.49 15.64 7.55
CA PRO A 169 3.84 16.74 8.28
C PRO A 169 2.94 17.64 7.41
N GLU A 170 3.27 17.78 6.14
CA GLU A 170 2.50 18.55 5.17
C GLU A 170 1.19 17.87 4.73
N ASP A 171 1.06 16.56 4.98
CA ASP A 171 -0.16 15.79 4.70
C ASP A 171 -0.43 14.72 5.77
N PRO A 172 -0.71 15.14 7.02
CA PRO A 172 -0.84 14.22 8.16
C PRO A 172 -2.05 13.28 8.04
N ARG A 173 -3.00 13.58 7.18
CA ARG A 173 -4.21 12.77 6.98
C ARG A 173 -4.21 11.98 5.66
N GLY A 174 -3.16 12.08 4.83
CA GLY A 174 -3.12 11.42 3.54
C GLY A 174 -4.21 11.92 2.58
N THR A 175 -4.39 13.22 2.51
CA THR A 175 -5.46 13.84 1.72
C THR A 175 -5.00 14.37 0.37
N ALA A 176 -3.69 14.49 0.15
CA ALA A 176 -3.12 15.01 -1.08
C ALA A 176 -3.25 14.04 -2.27
N GLY A 177 -3.51 14.59 -3.43
CA GLY A 177 -3.05 14.05 -4.72
C GLY A 177 -3.88 13.00 -5.42
N LEU A 178 -5.19 12.82 -5.13
CA LEU A 178 -6.08 12.21 -6.11
C LEU A 178 -6.96 13.29 -6.74
N PRO A 179 -7.21 13.25 -8.06
CA PRO A 179 -8.13 14.17 -8.71
C PRO A 179 -9.52 14.08 -8.08
N PRO A 180 -10.28 15.18 -8.06
CA PRO A 180 -11.67 15.17 -7.60
C PRO A 180 -12.46 14.19 -8.47
N GLY A 181 -13.05 13.15 -7.86
CA GLY A 181 -13.89 12.13 -8.53
C GLY A 181 -13.38 10.68 -8.41
N GLU A 182 -12.18 10.41 -7.93
CA GLU A 182 -11.67 9.05 -7.68
C GLU A 182 -11.87 8.58 -6.21
N ALA A 183 -12.84 9.14 -5.50
CA ALA A 183 -13.30 8.65 -4.22
C ALA A 183 -14.53 7.77 -4.46
N ALA A 184 -14.35 6.47 -4.49
CA ALA A 184 -15.43 5.49 -4.38
C ALA A 184 -15.17 4.60 -3.19
#